data_39d477b04766fe9485d8e481d751f53b
#
_entry.id   39d477b04766fe9485d8e481d751f53b
#
_cell.length_a   1.000
_cell.length_b   1.000
_cell.length_c   1.000
_cell.angle_alpha   90.00
_cell.angle_beta   90.00
_cell.angle_gamma   90.00
#
_symmetry.space_group_name_H-M   'P 1'
#
loop_
_entity.id
_entity.type
_entity.pdbx_description
1 polymer ?
#
loop_
_entity_poly.entity_id
_entity_poly.type
_entity_poly.pdbx_seq_one_letter_code
_entity_poly.pdbx_strand_id
1 'polypeptide(L)'
;MNLRLILLCVGLGSTISGAAQLSLEAFGEPLDGQNIEVIWKVSPSEVPASLETFTVLPTSFSSQVVSNVIDLCGFKNAEKVRGAFRDVVTGRAASYQDPHPEKPVLGKSLRIVPANGYINYFNPTASSLPGVLAQGVPSRERALQLAMNLLPILGIKESELARKPHSQDLAYFVTEKKNGRFDKQRKQAVEEVAARGVILFRQVNGVSFSGPSDSGGLRVEFGNNEQIKELAVTWRALKPGNEETVASQEDIMRAIKQGQAVVRLPEGFGDAAKVKTLTITQLRPYYFGVSGTEPQMVVFPYAMLTATAETGVTNFPVSLNCPILK
;
A
#
# COMPACT_ATOMS: atom_id res chain seq x y z
N MET A 1 -39.00 -4.11 20.93
CA MET A 1 -38.64 -4.00 19.49
C MET A 1 -37.43 -4.90 19.27
N ASN A 2 -37.71 -6.14 18.81
CA ASN A 2 -36.70 -7.22 18.74
C ASN A 2 -35.78 -7.06 17.54
N LEU A 3 -34.50 -6.80 17.80
CA LEU A 3 -33.44 -6.84 16.78
C LEU A 3 -33.07 -8.32 16.53
N ARG A 4 -33.56 -8.90 15.46
CA ARG A 4 -33.17 -10.25 14.99
C ARG A 4 -31.75 -10.17 14.45
N LEU A 5 -30.83 -10.82 15.16
CA LEU A 5 -29.48 -11.12 14.68
C LEU A 5 -29.62 -12.15 13.55
N ILE A 6 -29.46 -11.74 12.31
CA ILE A 6 -29.39 -12.64 11.17
C ILE A 6 -27.95 -13.18 11.13
N LEU A 7 -27.80 -14.40 11.64
CA LEU A 7 -26.60 -15.21 11.45
C LEU A 7 -26.66 -15.76 10.04
N LEU A 8 -25.99 -15.12 9.08
CA LEU A 8 -25.81 -15.68 7.74
C LEU A 8 -24.67 -16.71 7.82
N CYS A 9 -25.04 -17.99 7.99
CA CYS A 9 -24.16 -19.09 7.64
C CYS A 9 -24.13 -19.17 6.10
N VAL A 10 -23.13 -18.56 5.48
CA VAL A 10 -22.91 -18.62 4.04
C VAL A 10 -22.08 -19.87 3.76
N GLY A 11 -22.68 -20.77 2.97
CA GLY A 11 -21.97 -21.93 2.43
C GLY A 11 -20.75 -21.50 1.60
N LEU A 12 -19.62 -22.12 1.87
CA LEU A 12 -18.27 -21.78 1.41
C LEU A 12 -17.98 -22.02 -0.07
N GLY A 13 -18.96 -21.94 -0.95
CA GLY A 13 -18.75 -22.34 -2.35
C GLY A 13 -18.85 -21.27 -3.43
N SER A 14 -19.44 -20.09 -3.20
CA SER A 14 -19.73 -19.18 -4.32
C SER A 14 -19.61 -17.68 -4.06
N THR A 15 -19.15 -17.25 -2.87
CA THR A 15 -19.10 -15.81 -2.50
C THR A 15 -17.73 -15.19 -2.60
N ILE A 16 -16.67 -15.96 -2.85
CA ILE A 16 -15.29 -15.43 -2.92
C ILE A 16 -15.10 -14.56 -4.16
N SER A 17 -15.78 -14.86 -5.28
CA SER A 17 -15.53 -14.14 -6.54
C SER A 17 -15.97 -12.68 -6.52
N GLY A 18 -17.08 -12.34 -5.89
CA GLY A 18 -17.59 -10.96 -5.86
C GLY A 18 -16.78 -10.04 -4.96
N ALA A 19 -16.39 -10.49 -3.77
CA ALA A 19 -15.55 -9.69 -2.86
C ALA A 19 -14.12 -9.54 -3.38
N ALA A 20 -13.58 -10.57 -4.06
CA ALA A 20 -12.27 -10.54 -4.69
C ALA A 20 -12.22 -9.53 -5.85
N GLN A 21 -13.26 -9.47 -6.66
CA GLN A 21 -13.33 -8.58 -7.81
C GLN A 21 -13.41 -7.10 -7.40
N LEU A 22 -14.23 -6.77 -6.40
CA LEU A 22 -14.32 -5.41 -5.86
C LEU A 22 -12.98 -4.92 -5.31
N SER A 23 -12.19 -5.80 -4.70
CA SER A 23 -10.86 -5.44 -4.18
C SER A 23 -9.85 -5.16 -5.30
N LEU A 24 -9.96 -5.82 -6.45
CA LEU A 24 -9.02 -5.65 -7.55
C LEU A 24 -9.26 -4.39 -8.39
N GLU A 25 -10.47 -3.83 -8.42
CA GLU A 25 -10.79 -2.60 -9.16
C GLU A 25 -9.91 -1.41 -8.76
N ALA A 26 -9.35 -1.42 -7.55
CA ALA A 26 -8.37 -0.42 -7.12
C ALA A 26 -7.05 -0.46 -7.94
N PHE A 27 -6.78 -1.55 -8.66
CA PHE A 27 -5.56 -1.73 -9.45
C PHE A 27 -5.72 -1.47 -10.95
N GLY A 28 -6.93 -1.29 -11.44
CA GLY A 28 -7.16 -1.07 -12.86
C GLY A 28 -8.60 -1.30 -13.29
N GLU A 29 -8.79 -1.37 -14.57
CA GLU A 29 -10.08 -1.61 -15.19
C GLU A 29 -10.31 -3.11 -15.41
N PRO A 30 -11.56 -3.60 -15.29
CA PRO A 30 -11.88 -4.97 -15.66
C PRO A 30 -11.49 -5.26 -17.12
N LEU A 31 -10.85 -6.41 -17.32
CA LEU A 31 -10.47 -6.86 -18.65
C LEU A 31 -11.59 -7.72 -19.23
N ASP A 32 -12.19 -7.32 -20.37
CA ASP A 32 -13.07 -8.21 -21.13
C ASP A 32 -12.24 -9.26 -21.84
N GLY A 33 -12.05 -10.40 -21.16
CA GLY A 33 -11.16 -11.46 -21.61
C GLY A 33 -11.76 -12.43 -22.61
N GLN A 34 -13.08 -12.36 -22.94
CA GLN A 34 -13.74 -13.39 -23.76
C GLN A 34 -13.16 -13.53 -25.16
N ASN A 35 -12.72 -12.42 -25.75
CA ASN A 35 -12.17 -12.37 -27.10
C ASN A 35 -10.64 -12.20 -27.13
N ILE A 36 -9.97 -12.38 -25.99
CA ILE A 36 -8.54 -12.20 -25.89
C ILE A 36 -7.84 -13.54 -26.02
N GLU A 37 -6.85 -13.61 -26.92
CA GLU A 37 -5.90 -14.71 -26.96
C GLU A 37 -4.89 -14.55 -25.82
N VAL A 38 -4.81 -15.55 -24.92
CA VAL A 38 -3.87 -15.55 -23.79
C VAL A 38 -2.75 -16.54 -24.07
N ILE A 39 -1.52 -16.03 -24.20
CA ILE A 39 -0.32 -16.83 -24.42
C ILE A 39 0.48 -16.85 -23.09
N TRP A 40 0.73 -18.04 -22.58
CA TRP A 40 1.45 -18.24 -21.32
C TRP A 40 2.92 -18.59 -21.56
N LYS A 41 3.83 -17.78 -21.00
CA LYS A 41 5.29 -17.99 -21.07
C LYS A 41 5.94 -17.99 -19.68
N VAL A 42 5.16 -18.09 -18.60
CA VAL A 42 5.69 -18.15 -17.23
C VAL A 42 6.28 -19.53 -16.99
N SER A 43 7.45 -19.58 -16.37
CA SER A 43 8.07 -20.84 -15.96
C SER A 43 7.26 -21.51 -14.84
N PRO A 44 7.01 -22.83 -14.88
CA PRO A 44 6.34 -23.56 -13.81
C PRO A 44 6.97 -23.37 -12.43
N SER A 45 8.28 -23.14 -12.35
CA SER A 45 9.00 -22.89 -11.10
C SER A 45 8.68 -21.54 -10.44
N GLU A 46 8.06 -20.61 -11.17
CA GLU A 46 7.65 -19.31 -10.64
C GLU A 46 6.27 -19.36 -9.95
N VAL A 47 5.51 -20.44 -10.15
CA VAL A 47 4.20 -20.62 -9.57
C VAL A 47 4.31 -21.43 -8.29
N PRO A 48 4.02 -20.88 -7.10
CA PRO A 48 4.01 -21.66 -5.87
C PRO A 48 2.88 -22.70 -5.89
N ALA A 49 3.07 -23.83 -5.22
CA ALA A 49 2.05 -24.89 -5.15
C ALA A 49 0.87 -24.50 -4.26
N SER A 50 1.15 -23.75 -3.18
CA SER A 50 0.16 -23.29 -2.20
C SER A 50 0.53 -21.92 -1.66
N LEU A 51 -0.45 -21.21 -1.13
CA LEU A 51 -0.29 -19.93 -0.44
C LEU A 51 -1.19 -19.90 0.79
N GLU A 52 -0.69 -19.28 1.85
CA GLU A 52 -1.43 -19.12 3.09
C GLU A 52 -2.39 -17.92 2.99
N THR A 53 -3.56 -18.03 3.58
CA THR A 53 -4.46 -16.91 3.85
C THR A 53 -4.23 -16.40 5.28
N PHE A 54 -4.64 -15.17 5.58
CA PHE A 54 -4.48 -14.63 6.93
C PHE A 54 -5.78 -14.01 7.43
N THR A 55 -6.05 -14.21 8.72
CA THR A 55 -7.08 -13.45 9.44
C THR A 55 -6.43 -12.22 10.06
N VAL A 56 -7.05 -11.05 9.88
CA VAL A 56 -6.61 -9.82 10.54
C VAL A 56 -7.07 -9.85 11.99
N LEU A 57 -6.16 -9.62 12.92
CA LEU A 57 -6.48 -9.56 14.33
C LEU A 57 -7.25 -8.27 14.67
N PRO A 58 -8.15 -8.29 15.69
CA PRO A 58 -8.97 -7.14 16.08
C PRO A 58 -8.17 -5.91 16.52
N THR A 59 -6.91 -6.11 16.92
CA THR A 59 -6.02 -5.02 17.34
C THR A 59 -4.65 -5.25 16.75
N SER A 60 -4.20 -4.33 15.90
CA SER A 60 -2.89 -4.39 15.24
C SER A 60 -1.81 -3.62 16.02
N PHE A 61 -2.16 -2.50 16.65
CA PHE A 61 -1.23 -1.74 17.48
C PHE A 61 -1.61 -1.80 18.94
N SER A 62 -0.63 -2.15 19.79
CA SER A 62 -0.79 -2.13 21.24
C SER A 62 -0.91 -0.68 21.76
N SER A 63 -1.41 -0.52 22.99
CA SER A 63 -1.45 0.80 23.66
C SER A 63 -0.06 1.44 23.77
N GLN A 64 0.98 0.63 23.97
CA GLN A 64 2.36 1.13 24.03
C GLN A 64 2.81 1.71 22.68
N VAL A 65 2.54 1.04 21.57
CA VAL A 65 2.83 1.56 20.20
C VAL A 65 2.10 2.88 19.98
N VAL A 66 0.80 2.94 20.33
CA VAL A 66 0.01 4.18 20.21
C VAL A 66 0.65 5.31 21.01
N SER A 67 1.05 5.07 22.28
CA SER A 67 1.71 6.07 23.12
C SER A 67 3.04 6.52 22.52
N ASN A 68 3.86 5.59 22.07
CA ASN A 68 5.16 5.88 21.44
C ASN A 68 5.01 6.79 20.20
N VAL A 69 3.98 6.53 19.37
CA VAL A 69 3.70 7.32 18.16
C VAL A 69 3.22 8.72 18.53
N ILE A 70 2.35 8.86 19.53
CA ILE A 70 1.90 10.17 20.05
C ILE A 70 3.11 11.00 20.50
N ASP A 71 4.03 10.38 21.25
CA ASP A 71 5.25 11.01 21.74
C ASP A 71 6.20 11.39 20.60
N LEU A 72 6.43 10.46 19.64
CA LEU A 72 7.26 10.69 18.45
C LEU A 72 6.76 11.89 17.64
N CYS A 73 5.45 12.02 17.47
CA CYS A 73 4.82 13.10 16.71
C CYS A 73 4.68 14.40 17.52
N GLY A 74 5.04 14.41 18.79
CA GLY A 74 5.04 15.61 19.66
C GLY A 74 3.65 16.03 20.14
N PHE A 75 2.72 15.08 20.30
CA PHE A 75 1.33 15.34 20.74
C PHE A 75 1.08 15.13 22.24
N LYS A 76 2.09 15.16 23.08
CA LYS A 76 1.96 14.89 24.54
C LYS A 76 0.87 15.70 25.24
N ASN A 77 0.65 16.93 24.78
CA ASN A 77 -0.34 17.86 25.35
C ASN A 77 -1.42 18.27 24.35
N ALA A 78 -1.52 17.60 23.20
CA ALA A 78 -2.46 17.96 22.17
C ALA A 78 -3.89 17.56 22.55
N GLU A 79 -4.85 18.40 22.24
CA GLU A 79 -6.27 18.05 22.37
C GLU A 79 -6.61 16.91 21.42
N LYS A 80 -7.26 15.88 21.96
CA LYS A 80 -7.84 14.82 21.15
C LYS A 80 -9.05 15.37 20.43
N VAL A 81 -8.97 15.51 19.11
CA VAL A 81 -10.10 15.93 18.30
C VAL A 81 -11.16 14.83 18.32
N ARG A 82 -12.25 15.08 19.03
CA ARG A 82 -13.39 14.18 19.07
C ARG A 82 -14.19 14.30 17.78
N GLY A 83 -14.30 13.24 17.01
CA GLY A 83 -15.52 12.99 16.30
C GLY A 83 -15.56 13.21 14.79
N ALA A 84 -14.50 13.51 14.05
CA ALA A 84 -14.60 13.64 12.60
C ALA A 84 -14.66 12.27 11.87
N PHE A 85 -14.09 11.22 12.46
CA PHE A 85 -14.09 9.88 11.87
C PHE A 85 -14.25 8.84 12.97
N ARG A 86 -15.47 8.31 13.12
CA ARG A 86 -15.64 7.05 13.83
C ARG A 86 -15.12 5.94 12.91
N ASP A 87 -14.19 5.14 13.39
CA ASP A 87 -13.98 3.81 12.84
C ASP A 87 -15.33 3.07 12.91
N VAL A 88 -15.90 2.82 11.73
CA VAL A 88 -17.26 2.26 11.61
C VAL A 88 -17.32 0.86 12.22
N VAL A 89 -16.19 0.15 12.30
CA VAL A 89 -16.13 -1.24 12.78
C VAL A 89 -15.81 -1.31 14.26
N THR A 90 -14.89 -0.49 14.79
CA THR A 90 -14.41 -0.60 16.17
C THR A 90 -14.68 0.64 17.02
N GLY A 91 -15.05 1.77 16.43
CA GLY A 91 -15.28 3.04 17.13
C GLY A 91 -14.04 3.64 17.81
N ARG A 92 -12.84 3.11 17.54
CA ARG A 92 -11.59 3.39 18.28
C ARG A 92 -10.53 4.15 17.47
N ALA A 93 -10.93 4.96 16.51
CA ALA A 93 -9.98 5.88 15.86
C ALA A 93 -9.61 7.02 16.85
N ALA A 94 -8.32 7.37 16.89
CA ALA A 94 -7.84 8.53 17.61
C ALA A 94 -7.29 9.54 16.61
N SER A 95 -7.76 10.77 16.68
CA SER A 95 -7.24 11.89 15.89
C SER A 95 -6.74 12.98 16.82
N TYR A 96 -5.59 13.54 16.49
CA TYR A 96 -4.95 14.61 17.23
C TYR A 96 -4.66 15.75 16.25
N GLN A 97 -4.85 16.98 16.71
CA GLN A 97 -4.45 18.17 15.98
C GLN A 97 -3.69 19.08 16.92
N ASP A 98 -2.65 19.71 16.39
CA ASP A 98 -1.91 20.75 17.05
C ASP A 98 -1.95 21.96 16.09
N PRO A 99 -2.95 22.84 16.23
CA PRO A 99 -3.12 23.97 15.33
C PRO A 99 -1.95 24.93 15.48
N HIS A 100 -1.41 25.38 14.35
CA HIS A 100 -0.41 26.43 14.38
C HIS A 100 -1.07 27.74 14.88
N PRO A 101 -0.48 28.43 15.89
CA PRO A 101 -1.13 29.55 16.56
C PRO A 101 -1.56 30.69 15.63
N GLU A 102 -0.77 30.95 14.58
CA GLU A 102 -1.05 32.01 13.61
C GLU A 102 -1.69 31.53 12.30
N LYS A 103 -1.48 30.27 11.95
CA LYS A 103 -1.89 29.69 10.66
C LYS A 103 -2.43 28.28 10.87
N PRO A 104 -3.70 28.08 11.22
CA PRO A 104 -4.25 26.75 11.53
C PRO A 104 -3.99 25.69 10.46
N VAL A 105 -3.93 26.07 9.20
CA VAL A 105 -3.61 25.17 8.06
C VAL A 105 -2.21 24.59 8.11
N LEU A 106 -1.30 25.16 8.89
CA LEU A 106 0.05 24.68 9.14
C LEU A 106 0.14 23.82 10.40
N GLY A 107 -0.97 23.50 11.02
CA GLY A 107 -1.02 22.64 12.20
C GLY A 107 -0.64 21.20 11.86
N LYS A 108 -0.04 20.51 12.83
CA LYS A 108 0.25 19.09 12.76
C LYS A 108 -1.03 18.29 12.92
N SER A 109 -1.09 17.15 12.27
CA SER A 109 -2.20 16.19 12.44
C SER A 109 -1.69 14.77 12.58
N LEU A 110 -2.35 13.97 13.43
CA LEU A 110 -2.05 12.56 13.62
C LEU A 110 -3.38 11.80 13.71
N ARG A 111 -3.53 10.76 12.93
CA ARG A 111 -4.64 9.81 12.99
C ARG A 111 -4.09 8.41 13.23
N ILE A 112 -4.68 7.71 14.19
CA ILE A 112 -4.32 6.33 14.52
C ILE A 112 -5.61 5.50 14.56
N VAL A 113 -5.62 4.38 13.84
CA VAL A 113 -6.67 3.36 13.87
C VAL A 113 -6.04 2.04 14.28
N PRO A 114 -5.93 1.75 15.58
CA PRO A 114 -5.18 0.59 16.09
C PRO A 114 -5.70 -0.75 15.54
N ALA A 115 -6.99 -0.88 15.32
CA ALA A 115 -7.60 -2.08 14.77
C ALA A 115 -7.09 -2.39 13.36
N ASN A 116 -6.96 -1.36 12.54
CA ASN A 116 -6.52 -1.50 11.15
C ASN A 116 -4.99 -1.46 10.98
N GLY A 117 -4.24 -1.28 12.08
CA GLY A 117 -2.80 -1.06 11.99
C GLY A 117 -2.44 0.20 11.20
N TYR A 118 -3.27 1.25 11.29
CA TYR A 118 -3.12 2.46 10.50
C TYR A 118 -2.64 3.64 11.32
N ILE A 119 -1.62 4.33 10.82
CA ILE A 119 -1.12 5.60 11.32
C ILE A 119 -0.94 6.54 10.14
N ASN A 120 -1.43 7.76 10.29
CA ASN A 120 -1.16 8.84 9.35
C ASN A 120 -0.82 10.11 10.13
N TYR A 121 0.37 10.62 9.91
CA TYR A 121 0.88 11.85 10.50
C TYR A 121 1.31 12.81 9.42
N PHE A 122 0.99 14.07 9.62
CA PHE A 122 1.38 15.16 8.74
C PHE A 122 1.84 16.38 9.55
N ASN A 123 3.03 16.89 9.19
CA ASN A 123 3.63 18.09 9.77
C ASN A 123 4.05 19.06 8.66
N PRO A 124 3.21 20.01 8.29
CA PRO A 124 3.52 20.96 7.21
C PRO A 124 4.70 21.88 7.55
N THR A 125 4.99 22.10 8.84
CA THR A 125 6.11 23.00 9.26
C THR A 125 7.48 22.37 9.07
N ALA A 126 7.57 21.05 8.87
CA ALA A 126 8.81 20.37 8.50
C ALA A 126 9.25 20.66 7.05
N SER A 127 8.40 21.32 6.25
CA SER A 127 8.72 21.73 4.88
C SER A 127 9.21 23.16 4.84
N SER A 128 10.11 23.45 3.91
CA SER A 128 10.43 24.83 3.57
C SER A 128 9.27 25.51 2.87
N LEU A 129 9.04 26.78 3.18
CA LEU A 129 8.09 27.61 2.44
C LEU A 129 8.59 27.81 1.00
N PRO A 130 7.71 28.06 0.01
CA PRO A 130 8.11 28.39 -1.35
C PRO A 130 9.15 29.53 -1.35
N GLY A 131 10.26 29.32 -2.05
CA GLY A 131 11.36 30.29 -2.12
C GLY A 131 12.35 30.30 -0.94
N VAL A 132 12.10 29.53 0.10
CA VAL A 132 13.03 29.34 1.23
C VAL A 132 13.83 28.05 1.02
N LEU A 133 15.15 28.12 1.21
CA LEU A 133 16.02 26.96 1.12
C LEU A 133 15.66 25.91 2.18
N ALA A 134 15.59 24.66 1.76
CA ALA A 134 15.50 23.55 2.67
C ALA A 134 16.82 23.38 3.44
N GLN A 135 16.75 23.11 4.72
CA GLN A 135 17.91 22.96 5.58
C GLN A 135 17.91 21.58 6.24
N GLY A 136 19.07 20.90 6.22
CA GLY A 136 19.23 19.65 6.94
C GLY A 136 18.30 18.52 6.46
N VAL A 137 17.92 18.51 5.17
CA VAL A 137 17.22 17.37 4.57
C VAL A 137 18.21 16.20 4.55
N PRO A 138 17.83 15.00 5.06
CA PRO A 138 18.77 13.89 5.19
C PRO A 138 19.27 13.38 3.82
N SER A 139 20.48 12.78 3.78
CA SER A 139 20.94 12.01 2.60
C SER A 139 20.05 10.80 2.37
N ARG A 140 20.22 10.08 1.26
CA ARG A 140 19.45 8.85 0.97
C ARG A 140 19.68 7.78 2.03
N GLU A 141 20.94 7.56 2.39
CA GLU A 141 21.37 6.58 3.39
C GLU A 141 20.87 6.98 4.78
N ARG A 142 20.96 8.26 5.10
CA ARG A 142 20.49 8.79 6.38
C ARG A 142 18.97 8.69 6.50
N ALA A 143 18.21 8.97 5.45
CA ALA A 143 16.76 8.81 5.42
C ALA A 143 16.34 7.35 5.65
N LEU A 144 17.04 6.39 5.00
CA LEU A 144 16.80 4.96 5.24
C LEU A 144 17.10 4.57 6.70
N GLN A 145 18.22 5.02 7.25
CA GLN A 145 18.57 4.77 8.65
C GLN A 145 17.50 5.32 9.61
N LEU A 146 17.03 6.53 9.37
CA LEU A 146 15.95 7.16 10.16
C LEU A 146 14.64 6.35 10.05
N ALA A 147 14.28 5.90 8.84
CA ALA A 147 13.11 5.07 8.64
C ALA A 147 13.22 3.72 9.39
N MET A 148 14.39 3.07 9.36
CA MET A 148 14.63 1.83 10.10
C MET A 148 14.53 2.03 11.62
N ASN A 149 14.97 3.18 12.13
CA ASN A 149 14.83 3.52 13.56
C ASN A 149 13.38 3.69 14.02
N LEU A 150 12.43 3.88 13.11
CA LEU A 150 10.99 3.93 13.44
C LEU A 150 10.40 2.55 13.69
N LEU A 151 10.96 1.49 13.15
CA LEU A 151 10.39 0.14 13.23
C LEU A 151 10.11 -0.32 14.67
N PRO A 152 11.06 -0.25 15.62
CA PRO A 152 10.79 -0.64 17.01
C PRO A 152 9.76 0.26 17.69
N ILE A 153 9.69 1.56 17.35
CA ILE A 153 8.68 2.49 17.87
C ILE A 153 7.28 2.07 17.40
N LEU A 154 7.18 1.60 16.17
CA LEU A 154 5.93 1.14 15.53
C LEU A 154 5.60 -0.32 15.86
N GLY A 155 6.46 -1.03 16.58
CA GLY A 155 6.29 -2.45 16.88
C GLY A 155 6.45 -3.36 15.64
N ILE A 156 7.13 -2.88 14.60
CA ILE A 156 7.37 -3.61 13.35
C ILE A 156 8.69 -4.38 13.45
N LYS A 157 8.66 -5.66 13.08
CA LYS A 157 9.88 -6.49 13.05
C LYS A 157 10.55 -6.35 11.69
N GLU A 158 11.89 -6.24 11.69
CA GLU A 158 12.66 -6.17 10.44
C GLU A 158 12.47 -7.41 9.56
N SER A 159 12.19 -8.58 10.16
CA SER A 159 11.91 -9.82 9.43
C SER A 159 10.61 -9.76 8.60
N GLU A 160 9.71 -8.81 8.89
CA GLU A 160 8.49 -8.58 8.12
C GLU A 160 8.70 -7.62 6.93
N LEU A 161 9.89 -7.05 6.77
CA LEU A 161 10.20 -6.21 5.63
C LEU A 161 10.48 -7.03 4.38
N ALA A 162 9.96 -6.57 3.25
CA ALA A 162 10.19 -7.21 1.97
C ALA A 162 11.66 -7.17 1.57
N ARG A 163 12.12 -8.26 0.95
CA ARG A 163 13.47 -8.41 0.40
C ARG A 163 13.42 -8.36 -1.12
N LYS A 164 14.52 -7.95 -1.73
CA LYS A 164 14.65 -8.01 -3.18
C LYS A 164 14.62 -9.47 -3.64
N PRO A 165 14.05 -9.76 -4.83
CA PRO A 165 14.08 -11.12 -5.37
C PRO A 165 15.50 -11.69 -5.39
N HIS A 166 15.62 -12.93 -4.93
CA HIS A 166 16.90 -13.67 -4.89
C HIS A 166 18.03 -13.00 -4.08
N SER A 167 17.69 -12.11 -3.15
CA SER A 167 18.64 -11.40 -2.29
C SER A 167 18.11 -11.27 -0.87
N GLN A 168 19.03 -11.08 0.09
CA GLN A 168 18.69 -10.72 1.46
C GLN A 168 18.58 -9.20 1.66
N ASP A 169 18.86 -8.42 0.61
CA ASP A 169 18.76 -6.98 0.67
C ASP A 169 17.31 -6.51 0.83
N LEU A 170 17.11 -5.43 1.58
CA LEU A 170 15.80 -4.81 1.72
C LEU A 170 15.27 -4.30 0.37
N ALA A 171 13.99 -4.56 0.13
CA ALA A 171 13.24 -3.90 -0.93
C ALA A 171 12.67 -2.58 -0.41
N TYR A 172 13.18 -1.46 -0.90
CA TYR A 172 12.71 -0.13 -0.52
C TYR A 172 12.83 0.86 -1.67
N PHE A 173 12.09 1.97 -1.59
CA PHE A 173 12.30 3.12 -2.46
C PHE A 173 12.67 4.36 -1.65
N VAL A 174 13.56 5.16 -2.24
CA VAL A 174 13.84 6.51 -1.75
C VAL A 174 13.32 7.50 -2.78
N THR A 175 12.41 8.36 -2.33
CA THR A 175 11.81 9.42 -3.14
C THR A 175 12.41 10.78 -2.78
N GLU A 176 12.39 11.72 -3.71
CA GLU A 176 12.86 13.08 -3.51
C GLU A 176 11.78 14.04 -3.99
N LYS A 177 11.40 14.99 -3.13
CA LYS A 177 10.64 16.16 -3.53
C LYS A 177 11.60 17.32 -3.73
N LYS A 178 11.55 17.93 -4.90
CA LYS A 178 12.38 19.05 -5.26
C LYS A 178 11.55 20.31 -5.33
N ASN A 179 12.12 21.41 -4.83
CA ASN A 179 11.58 22.75 -5.02
C ASN A 179 12.46 23.50 -6.03
N GLY A 180 11.83 24.10 -7.03
CA GLY A 180 12.49 25.02 -7.93
C GLY A 180 12.51 26.42 -7.34
N ARG A 181 13.63 27.10 -7.43
CA ARG A 181 13.75 28.53 -7.12
C ARG A 181 14.60 29.25 -8.16
N PHE A 182 14.37 30.54 -8.34
CA PHE A 182 15.22 31.37 -9.17
C PHE A 182 16.37 31.95 -8.34
N ASP A 183 17.60 31.56 -8.66
CA ASP A 183 18.80 32.16 -8.06
C ASP A 183 19.07 33.50 -8.74
N LYS A 184 18.80 34.59 -8.03
CA LYS A 184 19.00 35.96 -8.56
C LYS A 184 20.45 36.30 -8.86
N GLN A 185 21.41 35.69 -8.13
CA GLN A 185 22.84 35.95 -8.34
C GLN A 185 23.35 35.24 -9.59
N ARG A 186 22.93 33.96 -9.78
CA ARG A 186 23.32 33.15 -10.93
C ARG A 186 22.39 33.33 -12.15
N LYS A 187 21.26 34.06 -11.98
CA LYS A 187 20.23 34.31 -12.99
C LYS A 187 19.71 33.01 -13.64
N GLN A 188 19.57 31.93 -12.85
CA GLN A 188 19.11 30.63 -13.32
C GLN A 188 18.15 29.99 -12.35
N ALA A 189 17.30 29.09 -12.88
CA ALA A 189 16.49 28.22 -12.04
C ALA A 189 17.39 27.14 -11.40
N VAL A 190 17.24 26.96 -10.09
CA VAL A 190 17.97 25.96 -9.31
C VAL A 190 16.94 25.06 -8.64
N GLU A 191 17.12 23.76 -8.79
CA GLU A 191 16.35 22.76 -8.04
C GLU A 191 17.14 22.33 -6.80
N GLU A 192 16.42 22.17 -5.69
CA GLU A 192 16.95 21.64 -4.46
C GLU A 192 16.04 20.57 -3.89
N VAL A 193 16.61 19.61 -3.18
CA VAL A 193 15.83 18.60 -2.47
C VAL A 193 15.19 19.24 -1.25
N ALA A 194 13.86 19.34 -1.25
CA ALA A 194 13.07 19.94 -0.17
C ALA A 194 12.57 18.90 0.84
N ALA A 195 12.46 17.64 0.42
CA ALA A 195 12.14 16.54 1.30
C ALA A 195 12.60 15.21 0.70
N ARG A 196 12.83 14.23 1.56
CA ARG A 196 13.21 12.88 1.14
C ARG A 196 12.34 11.85 1.82
N GLY A 197 11.72 10.99 1.01
CA GLY A 197 10.85 9.93 1.47
C GLY A 197 11.52 8.57 1.38
N VAL A 198 11.11 7.67 2.28
CA VAL A 198 11.45 6.25 2.25
C VAL A 198 10.17 5.45 2.29
N ILE A 199 10.07 4.43 1.42
CA ILE A 199 8.98 3.47 1.41
C ILE A 199 9.57 2.10 1.69
N LEU A 200 9.13 1.48 2.78
CA LEU A 200 9.44 0.10 3.16
C LEU A 200 8.20 -0.76 2.92
N PHE A 201 8.39 -1.87 2.22
CA PHE A 201 7.31 -2.80 1.91
C PHE A 201 7.25 -3.92 2.94
N ARG A 202 6.05 -4.43 3.18
CA ARG A 202 5.84 -5.59 4.03
C ARG A 202 5.88 -6.87 3.21
N GLN A 203 6.38 -7.95 3.83
CA GLN A 203 6.23 -9.33 3.35
C GLN A 203 5.81 -10.25 4.49
N VAL A 204 5.16 -11.36 4.14
CA VAL A 204 4.91 -12.50 5.01
C VAL A 204 5.18 -13.76 4.21
N ASN A 205 5.95 -14.69 4.78
CA ASN A 205 6.35 -15.93 4.10
C ASN A 205 6.98 -15.70 2.71
N GLY A 206 7.76 -14.63 2.56
CA GLY A 206 8.42 -14.29 1.29
C GLY A 206 7.51 -13.62 0.25
N VAL A 207 6.21 -13.48 0.53
CA VAL A 207 5.24 -12.85 -0.36
C VAL A 207 4.98 -11.42 0.11
N SER A 208 5.18 -10.45 -0.79
CA SER A 208 5.02 -9.03 -0.50
C SER A 208 3.57 -8.60 -0.46
N PHE A 209 3.28 -7.54 0.31
CA PHE A 209 1.99 -6.86 0.26
C PHE A 209 1.96 -5.85 -0.88
N SER A 210 0.80 -5.69 -1.48
CA SER A 210 0.50 -4.65 -2.46
C SER A 210 -0.96 -4.19 -2.29
N GLY A 211 -1.25 -2.97 -2.71
CA GLY A 211 -2.58 -2.37 -2.59
C GLY A 211 -2.56 -0.88 -2.91
N PRO A 212 -3.63 -0.14 -2.58
CA PRO A 212 -3.65 1.32 -2.65
C PRO A 212 -2.48 1.95 -1.91
N SER A 213 -2.14 3.17 -2.21
CA SER A 213 -0.89 3.87 -1.83
C SER A 213 -0.52 3.83 -0.34
N ASP A 214 -1.47 3.56 0.54
CA ASP A 214 -1.31 3.48 2.00
C ASP A 214 -1.48 2.06 2.56
N SER A 215 -1.54 1.04 1.69
CA SER A 215 -1.73 -0.35 2.11
C SER A 215 -0.43 -1.14 2.14
N GLY A 216 -0.24 -1.92 3.21
CA GLY A 216 0.80 -2.94 3.29
C GLY A 216 2.24 -2.43 3.37
N GLY A 217 2.48 -1.24 3.97
CA GLY A 217 3.83 -0.72 4.09
C GLY A 217 3.97 0.42 5.10
N LEU A 218 5.20 0.95 5.15
CA LEU A 218 5.56 2.15 5.86
C LEU A 218 6.10 3.16 4.86
N ARG A 219 5.53 4.35 4.83
CA ARG A 219 6.04 5.51 4.10
C ARG A 219 6.35 6.62 5.09
N VAL A 220 7.57 7.13 5.05
CA VAL A 220 7.98 8.28 5.85
C VAL A 220 8.67 9.29 4.95
N GLU A 221 8.37 10.56 5.15
CA GLU A 221 9.01 11.69 4.47
C GLU A 221 9.65 12.60 5.52
N PHE A 222 10.93 12.91 5.31
CA PHE A 222 11.72 13.80 6.14
C PHE A 222 11.92 15.14 5.43
N GLY A 223 11.70 16.21 6.14
CA GLY A 223 11.94 17.59 5.68
C GLY A 223 13.12 18.24 6.39
N ASN A 224 12.96 19.53 6.72
CA ASN A 224 13.98 20.32 7.37
C ASN A 224 14.47 19.69 8.69
N ASN A 225 15.78 19.70 8.89
CA ASN A 225 16.45 19.20 10.10
C ASN A 225 16.07 17.77 10.46
N GLU A 226 15.94 16.91 9.44
CA GLU A 226 15.52 15.49 9.58
C GLU A 226 14.15 15.30 10.26
N GLN A 227 13.33 16.34 10.36
CA GLN A 227 12.00 16.23 10.97
C GLN A 227 11.08 15.40 10.10
N ILE A 228 10.28 14.55 10.75
CA ILE A 228 9.22 13.80 10.05
C ILE A 228 8.18 14.81 9.56
N LYS A 229 8.02 14.86 8.24
CA LYS A 229 6.99 15.65 7.57
C LYS A 229 5.72 14.86 7.35
N GLU A 230 5.87 13.60 6.93
CA GLU A 230 4.76 12.68 6.71
C GLU A 230 5.14 11.28 7.19
N LEU A 231 4.22 10.61 7.87
CA LEU A 231 4.35 9.20 8.22
C LEU A 231 3.02 8.51 7.92
N ALA A 232 3.03 7.57 7.01
CA ALA A 232 1.89 6.72 6.69
C ALA A 232 2.27 5.26 6.91
N VAL A 233 1.51 4.56 7.73
CA VAL A 233 1.74 3.14 8.04
C VAL A 233 0.43 2.40 7.91
N THR A 234 0.48 1.25 7.24
CA THR A 234 -0.58 0.24 7.31
C THR A 234 0.06 -1.11 7.61
N TRP A 235 -0.06 -1.54 8.86
CA TRP A 235 0.59 -2.75 9.37
C TRP A 235 -0.36 -3.56 10.24
N ARG A 236 -1.23 -4.33 9.59
CA ARG A 236 -2.23 -5.15 10.27
C ARG A 236 -1.56 -6.33 10.97
N ALA A 237 -1.97 -6.62 12.19
CA ALA A 237 -1.58 -7.85 12.86
C ALA A 237 -2.31 -9.03 12.23
N LEU A 238 -1.57 -10.06 11.87
CA LEU A 238 -2.06 -11.21 11.12
C LEU A 238 -1.94 -12.48 11.94
N LYS A 239 -2.95 -13.33 11.80
CA LYS A 239 -2.93 -14.72 12.28
C LYS A 239 -2.96 -15.63 11.06
N PRO A 240 -2.06 -16.62 10.95
CA PRO A 240 -2.14 -17.65 9.92
C PRO A 240 -3.52 -18.28 9.83
N GLY A 241 -4.01 -18.44 8.62
CA GLY A 241 -5.26 -19.12 8.29
C GLY A 241 -4.99 -20.48 7.64
N ASN A 242 -5.67 -20.76 6.55
CA ASN A 242 -5.49 -21.98 5.80
C ASN A 242 -4.40 -21.81 4.74
N GLU A 243 -3.71 -22.89 4.47
CA GLU A 243 -2.91 -23.03 3.26
C GLU A 243 -3.84 -23.48 2.12
N GLU A 244 -3.92 -22.68 1.08
CA GLU A 244 -4.82 -22.90 -0.05
C GLU A 244 -4.02 -23.25 -1.31
N THR A 245 -4.56 -24.14 -2.13
CA THR A 245 -3.90 -24.54 -3.38
C THR A 245 -3.95 -23.41 -4.38
N VAL A 246 -2.82 -23.12 -4.99
CA VAL A 246 -2.71 -22.13 -6.07
C VAL A 246 -3.38 -22.68 -7.34
N ALA A 247 -4.06 -21.80 -8.05
CA ALA A 247 -4.72 -22.11 -9.32
C ALA A 247 -3.69 -22.54 -10.37
N SER A 248 -4.04 -23.50 -11.20
CA SER A 248 -3.19 -23.91 -12.31
C SER A 248 -3.09 -22.81 -13.37
N GLN A 249 -2.15 -22.95 -14.30
CA GLN A 249 -2.04 -22.06 -15.46
C GLN A 249 -3.40 -21.94 -16.19
N GLU A 250 -4.07 -23.06 -16.42
CA GLU A 250 -5.35 -23.12 -17.12
C GLU A 250 -6.46 -22.41 -16.34
N ASP A 251 -6.45 -22.53 -15.01
CA ASP A 251 -7.43 -21.85 -14.14
C ASP A 251 -7.23 -20.34 -14.19
N ILE A 252 -5.96 -19.85 -14.10
CA ILE A 252 -5.64 -18.43 -14.20
C ILE A 252 -6.01 -17.87 -15.57
N MET A 253 -5.68 -18.58 -16.66
CA MET A 253 -6.07 -18.20 -18.01
C MET A 253 -7.60 -18.15 -18.17
N ARG A 254 -8.30 -19.09 -17.56
CA ARG A 254 -9.78 -19.12 -17.53
C ARG A 254 -10.33 -17.92 -16.76
N ALA A 255 -9.76 -17.58 -15.59
CA ALA A 255 -10.15 -16.41 -14.80
C ALA A 255 -9.99 -15.11 -15.60
N ILE A 256 -8.90 -14.97 -16.35
CA ILE A 256 -8.68 -13.82 -17.25
C ILE A 256 -9.80 -13.75 -18.31
N LYS A 257 -10.11 -14.87 -18.97
CA LYS A 257 -11.15 -14.95 -20.01
C LYS A 257 -12.56 -14.68 -19.46
N GLN A 258 -12.78 -14.96 -18.18
CA GLN A 258 -14.06 -14.72 -17.49
C GLN A 258 -14.20 -13.28 -16.94
N GLY A 259 -13.25 -12.39 -17.23
CA GLY A 259 -13.27 -11.01 -16.74
C GLY A 259 -12.96 -10.87 -15.24
N GLN A 260 -12.31 -11.87 -14.62
CA GLN A 260 -11.92 -11.82 -13.22
C GLN A 260 -10.54 -11.17 -13.01
N ALA A 261 -9.92 -10.68 -14.08
CA ALA A 261 -8.68 -9.93 -14.02
C ALA A 261 -8.92 -8.44 -14.27
N VAL A 262 -8.14 -7.61 -13.60
CA VAL A 262 -8.08 -6.18 -13.87
C VAL A 262 -6.73 -5.85 -14.49
N VAL A 263 -6.73 -4.91 -15.45
CA VAL A 263 -5.54 -4.46 -16.17
C VAL A 263 -5.27 -2.99 -15.87
N ARG A 264 -4.02 -2.66 -15.63
CA ARG A 264 -3.56 -1.28 -15.61
C ARG A 264 -2.88 -0.96 -16.91
N LEU A 265 -3.55 -0.15 -17.71
CA LEU A 265 -3.00 0.35 -18.98
C LEU A 265 -2.08 1.55 -18.72
N PRO A 266 -0.98 1.71 -19.48
CA PRO A 266 -0.18 2.92 -19.45
C PRO A 266 -1.02 4.13 -19.92
N GLU A 267 -0.72 5.30 -19.39
CA GLU A 267 -1.37 6.55 -19.78
C GLU A 267 -1.24 6.79 -21.29
N GLY A 268 -2.34 7.09 -21.97
CA GLY A 268 -2.41 7.30 -23.41
C GLY A 268 -2.61 6.05 -24.28
N PHE A 269 -2.63 4.84 -23.69
CA PHE A 269 -2.87 3.59 -24.44
C PHE A 269 -4.31 3.06 -24.37
N GLY A 270 -5.19 3.73 -23.77
CA GLY A 270 -6.60 3.95 -23.93
C GLY A 270 -7.57 2.88 -23.49
N ASP A 271 -7.83 1.80 -24.10
CA ASP A 271 -9.07 1.02 -23.95
C ASP A 271 -8.76 -0.47 -23.81
N ALA A 272 -9.04 -1.03 -22.62
CA ALA A 272 -8.85 -2.46 -22.35
C ALA A 272 -9.63 -3.35 -23.33
N ALA A 273 -10.75 -2.85 -23.86
CA ALA A 273 -11.57 -3.56 -24.85
C ALA A 273 -10.87 -3.75 -26.22
N LYS A 274 -9.78 -3.05 -26.47
CA LYS A 274 -9.01 -3.18 -27.75
C LYS A 274 -7.89 -4.21 -27.70
N VAL A 275 -7.60 -4.78 -26.55
CA VAL A 275 -6.58 -5.82 -26.40
C VAL A 275 -7.05 -7.10 -27.10
N LYS A 276 -6.24 -7.62 -28.02
CA LYS A 276 -6.52 -8.86 -28.76
C LYS A 276 -5.69 -10.03 -28.25
N THR A 277 -4.45 -9.79 -27.90
CA THR A 277 -3.51 -10.81 -27.42
C THR A 277 -2.84 -10.34 -26.14
N LEU A 278 -2.69 -11.25 -25.18
CA LEU A 278 -1.92 -11.08 -23.96
C LEU A 278 -0.84 -12.15 -23.88
N THR A 279 0.42 -11.75 -23.96
CA THR A 279 1.56 -12.64 -23.71
C THR A 279 2.04 -12.45 -22.26
N ILE A 280 1.72 -13.40 -21.40
CA ILE A 280 2.10 -13.39 -19.97
C ILE A 280 3.50 -13.95 -19.82
N THR A 281 4.41 -13.19 -19.21
CA THR A 281 5.84 -13.53 -19.09
C THR A 281 6.30 -13.73 -17.66
N GLN A 282 5.60 -13.18 -16.66
CA GLN A 282 5.93 -13.35 -15.24
C GLN A 282 4.67 -13.45 -14.40
N LEU A 283 4.74 -14.22 -13.33
CA LEU A 283 3.75 -14.30 -12.27
C LEU A 283 4.43 -13.99 -10.94
N ARG A 284 3.85 -13.08 -10.17
CA ARG A 284 4.29 -12.81 -8.80
C ARG A 284 3.08 -12.86 -7.87
N PRO A 285 3.07 -13.74 -6.87
CA PRO A 285 2.06 -13.69 -5.84
C PRO A 285 2.26 -12.45 -4.96
N TYR A 286 1.17 -11.88 -4.47
CA TYR A 286 1.19 -10.82 -3.48
C TYR A 286 -0.04 -10.90 -2.59
N TYR A 287 0.06 -10.36 -1.37
CA TYR A 287 -1.09 -10.19 -0.49
C TYR A 287 -1.74 -8.83 -0.72
N PHE A 288 -3.05 -8.85 -0.94
CA PHE A 288 -3.80 -7.62 -1.12
C PHE A 288 -4.12 -6.96 0.22
N GLY A 289 -3.64 -5.72 0.40
CA GLY A 289 -4.01 -4.87 1.51
C GLY A 289 -5.00 -3.80 1.06
N VAL A 290 -6.13 -3.66 1.73
CA VAL A 290 -7.02 -2.49 1.53
C VAL A 290 -6.43 -1.27 2.23
N SER A 291 -6.94 -0.07 1.89
CA SER A 291 -6.54 1.17 2.57
C SER A 291 -6.56 1.03 4.10
N GLY A 292 -5.63 1.68 4.77
CA GLY A 292 -5.56 1.66 6.24
C GLY A 292 -6.79 2.24 6.92
N THR A 293 -7.58 3.03 6.20
CA THR A 293 -8.85 3.58 6.70
C THR A 293 -10.02 2.60 6.59
N GLU A 294 -9.85 1.51 5.83
CA GLU A 294 -10.88 0.51 5.59
C GLU A 294 -10.66 -0.74 6.45
N PRO A 295 -11.73 -1.36 6.96
CA PRO A 295 -11.61 -2.62 7.67
C PRO A 295 -11.26 -3.75 6.70
N GLN A 296 -10.40 -4.65 7.16
CA GLN A 296 -10.07 -5.88 6.45
C GLN A 296 -10.08 -7.03 7.43
N MET A 297 -10.89 -8.03 7.19
CA MET A 297 -11.03 -9.21 8.06
C MET A 297 -10.09 -10.34 7.65
N VAL A 298 -9.88 -10.49 6.35
CA VAL A 298 -9.08 -11.56 5.76
C VAL A 298 -8.14 -10.95 4.72
N VAL A 299 -6.94 -11.49 4.64
CA VAL A 299 -5.96 -11.16 3.61
C VAL A 299 -5.82 -12.38 2.71
N PHE A 300 -6.13 -12.19 1.44
CA PHE A 300 -5.99 -13.19 0.40
C PHE A 300 -4.78 -12.89 -0.49
N PRO A 301 -4.11 -13.93 -1.00
CA PRO A 301 -3.12 -13.76 -2.05
C PRO A 301 -3.79 -13.57 -3.42
N TYR A 302 -3.11 -12.82 -4.27
CA TYR A 302 -3.45 -12.57 -5.67
C TYR A 302 -2.22 -12.76 -6.55
N ALA A 303 -2.44 -12.90 -7.86
CA ALA A 303 -1.37 -12.87 -8.85
C ALA A 303 -1.25 -11.49 -9.47
N MET A 304 -0.03 -10.96 -9.49
CA MET A 304 0.38 -9.89 -10.39
C MET A 304 1.08 -10.54 -11.58
N LEU A 305 0.50 -10.36 -12.76
CA LEU A 305 1.03 -10.88 -14.02
C LEU A 305 1.66 -9.74 -14.79
N THR A 306 2.91 -9.92 -15.23
CA THR A 306 3.51 -9.05 -16.24
C THR A 306 3.22 -9.63 -17.60
N ALA A 307 2.68 -8.82 -18.49
CA ALA A 307 2.33 -9.24 -19.84
C ALA A 307 2.64 -8.16 -20.86
N THR A 308 2.72 -8.58 -22.13
CA THR A 308 2.65 -7.68 -23.30
C THR A 308 1.25 -7.78 -23.87
N ALA A 309 0.56 -6.66 -23.97
CA ALA A 309 -0.72 -6.54 -24.63
C ALA A 309 -0.55 -6.09 -26.08
N GLU A 310 -1.32 -6.69 -26.99
CA GLU A 310 -1.35 -6.34 -28.42
C GLU A 310 -2.76 -5.90 -28.79
N THR A 311 -2.87 -4.74 -29.46
CA THR A 311 -4.16 -4.20 -29.94
C THR A 311 -4.36 -4.38 -31.44
N GLY A 312 -3.39 -5.01 -32.14
CA GLY A 312 -3.33 -5.10 -33.59
C GLY A 312 -2.70 -3.89 -34.27
N VAL A 313 -2.41 -2.81 -33.54
CA VAL A 313 -1.73 -1.59 -34.02
C VAL A 313 -0.43 -1.39 -33.27
N THR A 314 -0.38 -1.71 -31.99
CA THR A 314 0.78 -1.50 -31.14
C THR A 314 0.84 -2.56 -30.03
N ASN A 315 2.06 -2.78 -29.54
CA ASN A 315 2.35 -3.65 -28.40
C ASN A 315 2.88 -2.82 -27.26
N PHE A 316 2.44 -3.10 -26.04
CA PHE A 316 2.88 -2.38 -24.84
C PHE A 316 2.87 -3.27 -23.58
N PRO A 317 3.75 -2.99 -22.61
CA PRO A 317 3.77 -3.73 -21.36
C PRO A 317 2.55 -3.38 -20.51
N VAL A 318 1.95 -4.38 -19.87
CA VAL A 318 0.84 -4.22 -18.94
C VAL A 318 1.06 -5.06 -17.69
N SER A 319 0.43 -4.64 -16.60
CA SER A 319 0.27 -5.45 -15.40
C SER A 319 -1.19 -5.84 -15.23
N LEU A 320 -1.43 -7.13 -15.00
CA LEU A 320 -2.75 -7.64 -14.64
C LEU A 320 -2.73 -8.12 -13.20
N ASN A 321 -3.86 -7.97 -12.54
CA ASN A 321 -4.08 -8.54 -11.22
C ASN A 321 -5.28 -9.48 -11.30
N CYS A 322 -5.14 -10.68 -10.79
CA CYS A 322 -6.21 -11.68 -10.81
C CYS A 322 -6.18 -12.55 -9.55
N PRO A 323 -7.29 -13.22 -9.21
CA PRO A 323 -7.30 -14.26 -8.17
C PRO A 323 -6.26 -15.34 -8.48
N ILE A 324 -5.57 -15.83 -7.43
CA ILE A 324 -4.54 -16.87 -7.57
C ILE A 324 -4.94 -18.20 -6.89
N LEU A 325 -5.97 -18.20 -6.05
CA LEU A 325 -6.44 -19.40 -5.38
C LEU A 325 -7.53 -20.12 -6.22
N LYS A 326 -7.65 -21.45 -6.00
CA LYS A 326 -8.71 -22.28 -6.59
C LYS A 326 -10.07 -22.01 -5.98
#